data_626bd75f2c9d4281222674294807729b
#
_entry.id   626bd75f2c9d4281222674294807729b
#
_cell.length_a   1.000
_cell.length_b   1.000
_cell.length_c   1.000
_cell.angle_alpha   90.00
_cell.angle_beta   90.00
_cell.angle_gamma   90.00
#
_symmetry.space_group_name_H-M   'P 1'
#
loop_
_entity.id
_entity.type
_entity.pdbx_description
1 polymer ?
#
loop_
_entity_poly.entity_id
_entity_poly.type
_entity_poly.pdbx_seq_one_letter_code
_entity_poly.pdbx_strand_id
1 'polypeptide(L)'
;MSTSFLYHGFGLVGYDYVRTGYEGRNITFTIRHKREKLRCSVCRGREVMMRGTTKRRFRTVPMGSKVVFFDLEAQRVGCLRCGSIRQVSLGFADPRFSYTHAFERYALELSKRMTIQDVARHLSIS
;
A
#
# COMPACT_ATOMS: atom_id res chain seq x y z
N MET A 1 10.51 7.04 13.13
CA MET A 1 9.87 7.34 11.84
C MET A 1 8.45 7.82 12.05
N SER A 2 7.98 8.70 11.22
CA SER A 2 6.66 9.33 11.40
C SER A 2 5.77 9.07 10.16
N THR A 3 4.47 9.28 10.35
CA THR A 3 3.49 9.25 9.26
C THR A 3 3.85 10.27 8.17
N SER A 4 4.42 11.41 8.57
CA SER A 4 4.88 12.43 7.62
C SER A 4 5.96 11.91 6.66
N PHE A 5 6.88 11.09 7.15
CA PHE A 5 7.89 10.47 6.29
C PHE A 5 7.24 9.57 5.23
N LEU A 6 6.25 8.78 5.63
CA LEU A 6 5.55 7.90 4.69
C LEU A 6 4.78 8.71 3.64
N TYR A 7 4.20 9.83 4.03
CA TYR A 7 3.50 10.72 3.10
C TYR A 7 4.49 11.32 2.08
N HIS A 8 5.56 11.93 2.56
CA HIS A 8 6.50 12.63 1.67
C HIS A 8 7.42 11.69 0.90
N GLY A 9 7.82 10.57 1.51
CA GLY A 9 8.73 9.62 0.88
C GLY A 9 8.04 8.60 -0.04
N PHE A 10 6.82 8.19 0.29
CA PHE A 10 6.14 7.10 -0.42
C PHE A 10 4.75 7.47 -0.94
N GLY A 11 4.28 8.68 -0.68
CA GLY A 11 2.98 9.13 -1.18
C GLY A 11 1.77 8.51 -0.49
N LEU A 12 1.94 8.02 0.73
CA LEU A 12 0.82 7.43 1.49
C LEU A 12 -0.06 8.52 2.09
N VAL A 13 -1.34 8.51 1.75
CA VAL A 13 -2.34 9.45 2.25
C VAL A 13 -3.44 8.68 2.97
N GLY A 14 -3.76 9.08 4.18
CA GLY A 14 -4.86 8.46 4.93
C GLY A 14 -4.45 7.25 5.75
N TYR A 15 -3.16 7.08 6.02
CA TYR A 15 -2.62 5.94 6.79
C TYR A 15 -1.69 6.45 7.88
N ASP A 16 -1.67 5.74 8.99
CA ASP A 16 -0.76 6.01 10.10
C ASP A 16 0.37 4.98 10.11
N TYR A 17 1.54 5.44 10.45
CA TYR A 17 2.70 4.58 10.69
C TYR A 17 2.53 3.85 12.03
N VAL A 18 2.77 2.55 12.04
CA VAL A 18 2.70 1.74 13.26
C VAL A 18 4.09 1.32 13.72
N ARG A 19 4.83 0.61 12.87
CA ARG A 19 6.19 0.16 13.22
C ARG A 19 6.99 -0.22 11.98
N THR A 20 8.30 -0.38 12.17
CA THR A 20 9.22 -0.83 11.13
C THR A 20 9.84 -2.15 11.57
N GLY A 21 9.87 -3.12 10.67
CA GLY A 21 10.57 -4.38 10.85
C GLY A 21 11.71 -4.50 9.87
N TYR A 22 12.77 -5.16 10.31
CA TYR A 22 13.93 -5.44 9.47
C TYR A 22 14.15 -6.95 9.44
N GLU A 23 14.25 -7.50 8.24
CA GLU A 23 14.47 -8.94 8.07
C GLU A 23 15.41 -9.15 6.89
N GLY A 24 16.69 -9.38 7.17
CA GLY A 24 17.71 -9.47 6.15
C GLY A 24 17.82 -8.16 5.37
N ARG A 25 17.59 -8.23 4.06
CA ARG A 25 17.61 -7.06 3.17
C ARG A 25 16.24 -6.41 3.03
N ASN A 26 15.26 -6.89 3.77
CA ASN A 26 13.89 -6.40 3.67
C ASN A 26 13.58 -5.42 4.79
N ILE A 27 12.87 -4.36 4.44
CA ILE A 27 12.33 -3.39 5.39
C ILE A 27 10.81 -3.44 5.24
N THR A 28 10.11 -3.64 6.33
CA THR A 28 8.66 -3.70 6.33
C THR A 28 8.10 -2.58 7.19
N PHE A 29 7.30 -1.71 6.59
CA PHE A 29 6.56 -0.70 7.32
C PHE A 29 5.15 -1.20 7.55
N THR A 30 4.76 -1.33 8.82
CA THR A 30 3.38 -1.64 9.16
C THR A 30 2.60 -0.34 9.24
N ILE A 31 1.51 -0.26 8.51
CA ILE A 31 0.64 0.91 8.45
C ILE A 31 -0.78 0.50 8.81
N ARG A 32 -1.61 1.48 9.16
CA ARG A 32 -3.02 1.24 9.44
C ARG A 32 -3.87 2.36 8.86
N HIS A 33 -5.13 2.04 8.58
CA HIS A 33 -6.08 3.05 8.13
C HIS A 33 -6.32 4.09 9.21
N LYS A 34 -6.46 5.34 8.80
CA LYS A 34 -7.05 6.37 9.65
C LYS A 34 -8.56 6.14 9.64
N ARG A 35 -9.15 5.90 10.80
CA ARG A 35 -10.57 5.55 10.90
C ARG A 35 -11.47 6.61 10.26
N GLU A 36 -11.14 7.88 10.45
CA GLU A 36 -11.90 8.98 9.89
C GLU A 36 -11.83 9.09 8.37
N LYS A 37 -10.92 8.33 7.74
CA LYS A 37 -10.75 8.30 6.28
C LYS A 37 -11.44 7.10 5.63
N LEU A 38 -12.04 6.21 6.41
CA LEU A 38 -12.71 5.04 5.85
C LEU A 38 -14.01 5.44 5.15
N ARG A 39 -14.20 4.93 3.94
CA ARG A 39 -15.37 5.22 3.13
C ARG A 39 -15.78 3.98 2.36
N CYS A 40 -17.06 3.91 2.02
CA CYS A 40 -17.56 2.88 1.12
C CYS A 40 -16.88 3.02 -0.25
N SER A 41 -16.40 1.92 -0.80
CA SER A 41 -15.77 1.92 -2.12
C SER A 41 -16.77 2.05 -3.27
N VAL A 42 -18.05 1.89 -3.01
CA VAL A 42 -19.11 1.97 -4.03
C VAL A 42 -19.70 3.38 -4.09
N CYS A 43 -20.25 3.87 -2.96
CA CYS A 43 -20.95 5.16 -2.93
C CYS A 43 -20.15 6.28 -2.29
N ARG A 44 -18.96 5.99 -1.76
CA ARG A 44 -18.07 6.94 -1.08
C ARG A 44 -18.65 7.52 0.22
N GLY A 45 -19.69 6.88 0.78
CA GLY A 45 -20.31 7.31 2.02
C GLY A 45 -19.42 7.09 3.23
N ARG A 46 -19.59 7.92 4.25
CA ARG A 46 -18.83 7.83 5.51
C ARG A 46 -19.50 6.94 6.54
N GLU A 47 -20.78 6.64 6.35
CA GLU A 47 -21.57 5.86 7.29
C GLU A 47 -21.32 4.39 7.05
N VAL A 48 -20.26 3.88 7.64
CA VAL A 48 -19.81 2.51 7.43
C VAL A 48 -19.61 1.80 8.76
N MET A 49 -19.85 0.49 8.76
CA MET A 49 -19.56 -0.40 9.89
C MET A 49 -18.37 -1.28 9.54
N MET A 50 -17.53 -1.53 10.54
CA MET A 50 -16.37 -2.40 10.36
C MET A 50 -16.82 -3.85 10.16
N ARG A 51 -16.29 -4.51 9.13
CA ARG A 51 -16.65 -5.89 8.76
C ARG A 51 -15.42 -6.78 8.63
N GLY A 52 -14.43 -6.59 9.49
CA GLY A 52 -13.23 -7.40 9.51
C GLY A 52 -12.12 -6.86 8.64
N THR A 53 -10.98 -7.53 8.70
CA THR A 53 -9.78 -7.12 7.98
C THR A 53 -9.15 -8.28 7.25
N THR A 54 -8.36 -7.98 6.22
CA THR A 54 -7.54 -8.95 5.50
C THR A 54 -6.11 -8.45 5.52
N LYS A 55 -5.18 -9.32 5.94
CA LYS A 55 -3.76 -8.94 5.95
C LYS A 55 -3.24 -8.89 4.51
N ARG A 56 -2.61 -7.77 4.17
CA ARG A 56 -2.05 -7.55 2.85
C ARG A 56 -0.62 -7.04 2.96
N ARG A 57 0.22 -7.45 2.02
CA ARG A 57 1.59 -6.96 1.90
C ARG A 57 1.79 -6.41 0.49
N PHE A 58 2.32 -5.19 0.39
CA PHE A 58 2.56 -4.55 -0.88
C PHE A 58 4.02 -4.19 -1.02
N ARG A 59 4.60 -4.55 -2.17
CA ARG A 59 5.95 -4.13 -2.52
C ARG A 59 5.92 -2.66 -2.94
N THR A 60 6.81 -1.86 -2.39
CA THR A 60 6.95 -0.45 -2.78
C THR A 60 8.37 -0.15 -3.25
N VAL A 61 8.64 1.12 -3.60
CA VAL A 61 9.94 1.52 -4.12
C VAL A 61 11.05 1.18 -3.11
N PRO A 62 12.21 0.70 -3.59
CA PRO A 62 13.30 0.32 -2.69
C PRO A 62 13.93 1.54 -2.01
N MET A 63 14.55 1.29 -0.87
CA MET A 63 15.41 2.27 -0.18
C MET A 63 16.85 1.82 -0.36
N GLY A 64 17.56 2.44 -1.30
CA GLY A 64 18.88 1.98 -1.68
C GLY A 64 18.83 0.56 -2.22
N SER A 65 19.60 -0.36 -1.64
CA SER A 65 19.59 -1.76 -2.04
C SER A 65 18.58 -2.61 -1.26
N LYS A 66 17.79 -1.99 -0.38
CA LYS A 66 16.83 -2.71 0.47
C LYS A 66 15.48 -2.81 -0.19
N VAL A 67 14.87 -3.99 -0.11
CA VAL A 67 13.49 -4.22 -0.55
C VAL A 67 12.55 -3.69 0.52
N VAL A 68 11.53 -2.94 0.12
CA VAL A 68 10.60 -2.30 1.05
C VAL A 68 9.18 -2.80 0.81
N PHE A 69 8.51 -3.15 1.90
CA PHE A 69 7.12 -3.59 1.88
C PHE A 69 6.27 -2.72 2.80
N PHE A 70 4.99 -2.61 2.47
CA PHE A 70 3.97 -2.13 3.40
C PHE A 70 3.09 -3.30 3.82
N ASP A 71 2.95 -3.49 5.13
CA ASP A 71 1.98 -4.44 5.69
C ASP A 71 0.78 -3.66 6.19
N LEU A 72 -0.39 -4.08 5.78
CA LEU A 72 -1.66 -3.43 6.09
C LEU A 72 -2.72 -4.48 6.39
N GLU A 73 -3.48 -4.26 7.45
CA GLU A 73 -4.75 -4.97 7.63
C GLU A 73 -5.81 -4.17 6.87
N ALA A 74 -6.08 -4.59 5.64
CA ALA A 74 -7.03 -3.90 4.77
C ALA A 74 -8.45 -4.06 5.33
N GLN A 75 -9.11 -2.94 5.60
CA GLN A 75 -10.41 -2.91 6.26
C GLN A 75 -11.54 -3.20 5.28
N ARG A 76 -12.43 -4.11 5.65
CA ARG A 76 -13.72 -4.27 4.98
C ARG A 76 -14.78 -3.50 5.77
N VAL A 77 -15.69 -2.89 5.05
CA VAL A 77 -16.76 -2.11 5.66
C VAL A 77 -18.11 -2.47 5.06
N GLY A 78 -19.14 -2.40 5.88
CA GLY A 78 -20.53 -2.46 5.42
C GLY A 78 -21.08 -1.05 5.36
N CYS A 79 -21.58 -0.65 4.21
CA CYS A 79 -22.13 0.69 4.04
C CYS A 79 -23.57 0.74 4.52
N LEU A 80 -23.89 1.70 5.38
CA LEU A 80 -25.25 1.89 5.89
C LEU A 80 -26.16 2.57 4.87
N ARG A 81 -25.58 3.17 3.82
CA ARG A 81 -26.36 3.88 2.80
C ARG A 81 -26.70 2.98 1.61
N CYS A 82 -25.71 2.32 1.01
CA CYS A 82 -25.94 1.51 -0.16
C CYS A 82 -25.98 -0.01 0.12
N GLY A 83 -25.69 -0.42 1.35
CA GLY A 83 -25.78 -1.83 1.76
C GLY A 83 -24.63 -2.71 1.29
N SER A 84 -23.64 -2.17 0.60
CA SER A 84 -22.51 -2.95 0.10
C SER A 84 -21.55 -3.31 1.23
N ILE A 85 -21.02 -4.54 1.17
CA ILE A 85 -19.96 -5.00 2.08
C ILE A 85 -18.74 -5.24 1.22
N ARG A 86 -17.74 -4.36 1.31
CA ARG A 86 -16.54 -4.42 0.48
C ARG A 86 -15.33 -3.89 1.22
N GLN A 87 -14.14 -4.26 0.73
CA GLN A 87 -12.91 -3.66 1.20
C GLN A 87 -12.87 -2.19 0.77
N VAL A 88 -12.38 -1.32 1.66
CA VAL A 88 -12.20 0.09 1.33
C VAL A 88 -11.17 0.24 0.21
N SER A 89 -11.31 1.29 -0.60
CA SER A 89 -10.36 1.58 -1.65
C SER A 89 -9.00 1.95 -1.06
N LEU A 90 -7.94 1.43 -1.65
CA LEU A 90 -6.57 1.75 -1.27
C LEU A 90 -6.04 2.78 -2.27
N GLY A 91 -5.72 3.98 -1.80
CA GLY A 91 -5.26 5.04 -2.70
C GLY A 91 -3.87 4.79 -3.28
N PHE A 92 -3.06 3.94 -2.63
CA PHE A 92 -1.67 3.71 -3.01
C PHE A 92 -1.46 2.45 -3.86
N ALA A 93 -2.45 1.59 -3.99
CA ALA A 93 -2.31 0.33 -4.70
C ALA A 93 -3.65 -0.17 -5.22
N ASP A 94 -3.62 -0.92 -6.32
CA ASP A 94 -4.77 -1.68 -6.78
C ASP A 94 -4.91 -2.91 -5.87
N PRO A 95 -6.10 -3.16 -5.27
CA PRO A 95 -6.25 -4.30 -4.36
C PRO A 95 -6.04 -5.68 -5.01
N ARG A 96 -6.05 -5.75 -6.33
CA ARG A 96 -5.78 -7.01 -7.06
C ARG A 96 -4.30 -7.34 -7.16
N PHE A 97 -3.42 -6.38 -6.89
CA PHE A 97 -1.98 -6.55 -7.03
C PHE A 97 -1.28 -6.44 -5.69
N SER A 98 -0.07 -6.98 -5.60
CA SER A 98 0.75 -6.97 -4.39
C SER A 98 1.88 -5.95 -4.45
N TYR A 99 1.71 -4.90 -5.26
CA TYR A 99 2.68 -3.81 -5.37
C TYR A 99 1.95 -2.47 -5.44
N THR A 100 2.65 -1.41 -5.04
CA THR A 100 2.08 -0.06 -5.03
C THR A 100 2.13 0.57 -6.42
N HIS A 101 1.29 1.59 -6.65
CA HIS A 101 1.37 2.40 -7.88
C HIS A 101 2.74 3.07 -8.02
N ALA A 102 3.34 3.49 -6.91
CA ALA A 102 4.66 4.09 -6.92
C ALA A 102 5.72 3.10 -7.40
N PHE A 103 5.64 1.84 -6.97
CA PHE A 103 6.54 0.78 -7.42
C PHE A 103 6.39 0.54 -8.92
N GLU A 104 5.17 0.48 -9.41
CA GLU A 104 4.89 0.29 -10.83
C GLU A 104 5.50 1.43 -11.66
N ARG A 105 5.29 2.68 -11.24
CA ARG A 105 5.88 3.83 -11.94
C ARG A 105 7.39 3.80 -11.92
N TYR A 106 7.98 3.41 -10.80
CA TYR A 106 9.43 3.30 -10.67
C TYR A 106 9.99 2.26 -11.64
N ALA A 107 9.35 1.09 -11.71
CA ALA A 107 9.77 0.03 -12.63
C ALA A 107 9.66 0.48 -14.09
N LEU A 108 8.59 1.19 -14.44
CA LEU A 108 8.41 1.72 -15.79
C LEU A 108 9.48 2.77 -16.14
N GLU A 109 9.83 3.64 -15.20
CA GLU A 109 10.90 4.62 -15.42
C GLU A 109 12.26 3.94 -15.63
N LEU A 110 12.56 2.90 -14.86
CA LEU A 110 13.79 2.13 -15.04
C LEU A 110 13.81 1.46 -16.41
N SER A 111 12.68 0.95 -16.89
CA SER A 111 12.61 0.24 -18.16
C SER A 111 12.90 1.12 -19.37
N LYS A 112 12.87 2.44 -19.20
CA LYS A 112 13.26 3.38 -20.26
C LYS A 112 14.77 3.48 -20.43
N ARG A 113 15.54 3.00 -19.46
CA ARG A 113 17.00 3.18 -19.41
C ARG A 113 17.76 1.87 -19.33
N MET A 114 17.10 0.76 -19.12
CA MET A 114 17.72 -0.55 -19.00
C MET A 114 16.79 -1.63 -19.57
N THR A 115 17.34 -2.81 -19.81
CA THR A 115 16.56 -3.93 -20.32
C THR A 115 15.60 -4.44 -19.25
N ILE A 116 14.57 -5.19 -19.68
CA ILE A 116 13.62 -5.81 -18.76
C ILE A 116 14.34 -6.73 -17.79
N GLN A 117 15.35 -7.48 -18.26
CA GLN A 117 16.14 -8.36 -17.39
C GLN A 117 16.91 -7.57 -16.33
N ASP A 118 17.49 -6.44 -16.72
CA ASP A 118 18.23 -5.59 -15.78
C ASP A 118 17.30 -4.97 -14.75
N VAL A 119 16.10 -4.53 -15.15
CA VAL A 119 15.09 -4.01 -14.24
C VAL A 119 14.70 -5.09 -13.23
N ALA A 120 14.40 -6.30 -13.71
CA ALA A 120 14.00 -7.40 -12.83
C ALA A 120 15.10 -7.72 -11.82
N ARG A 121 16.35 -7.72 -12.26
CA ARG A 121 17.50 -7.99 -11.40
C ARG A 121 17.71 -6.88 -10.39
N HIS A 122 17.60 -5.63 -10.81
CA HIS A 122 17.76 -4.45 -9.94
C HIS A 122 16.70 -4.42 -8.85
N LEU A 123 15.45 -4.75 -9.21
CA LEU A 123 14.33 -4.72 -8.27
C LEU A 123 14.13 -6.05 -7.53
N SER A 124 14.94 -7.07 -7.81
CA SER A 124 14.83 -8.40 -7.21
C SER A 124 13.42 -9.01 -7.43
N ILE A 125 12.96 -8.94 -8.67
CA ILE A 125 11.69 -9.55 -9.09
C ILE A 125 11.96 -10.48 -10.28
N SER A 126 11.02 -11.41 -10.49
CA SER A 126 11.13 -12.37 -11.59
C SER A 126 10.41 -11.92 -12.86
#